data_3de3e0bf9dcfb9b727b22f4353eb9dd1
#
_entry.id   3de3e0bf9dcfb9b727b22f4353eb9dd1
#
_cell.length_a   1.000
_cell.length_b   1.000
_cell.length_c   1.000
_cell.angle_alpha   90.00
_cell.angle_beta   90.00
_cell.angle_gamma   90.00
#
_symmetry.space_group_name_H-M   'P 1'
#
loop_
_entity.id
_entity.type
_entity.pdbx_description
1 polymer ?
#
loop_
_entity_poly.entity_id
_entity_poly.type
_entity_poly.pdbx_seq_one_letter_code
_entity_poly.pdbx_strand_id
1 'polypeptide(L)'
;MKYLSRNDLETIGGRVIAAYKRLPAISGQALERVDIDFLCQELLGLRIDYARLSLNGEKIGLTSSCDIGVEVFPKDPSSTEEQYYMLDGKTILIESDLMKEGANIGRRNYTVSHESCHHILKMLFPHDYGVQASGRSVHCCYRSNRGNGDWEEWQVETLAAMILLPPECVVRSMERFGLGTQMRLLNRVFAPADYKKFEAMASFMGASKTALSIRMTQLGLLKRNDLSDPYSLVRVDMDEEDRIL
;
A
#
# COMPACT_ATOMS: atom_id res chain seq x y z
N MET A 1 -16.20 -5.47 15.79
CA MET A 1 -14.87 -5.27 15.16
C MET A 1 -13.87 -4.81 16.21
N LYS A 2 -12.69 -5.42 16.23
CA LYS A 2 -11.63 -5.10 17.19
C LYS A 2 -10.95 -3.76 16.81
N TYR A 3 -10.76 -2.88 17.79
CA TYR A 3 -9.93 -1.70 17.62
C TYR A 3 -8.45 -2.07 17.77
N LEU A 4 -7.66 -1.84 16.73
CA LEU A 4 -6.20 -2.00 16.75
C LEU A 4 -5.54 -0.63 16.65
N SER A 5 -4.72 -0.30 17.62
CA SER A 5 -3.90 0.91 17.58
C SER A 5 -2.80 0.79 16.51
N ARG A 6 -2.16 1.90 16.16
CA ARG A 6 -1.00 1.89 15.26
C ARG A 6 0.12 0.96 15.79
N ASN A 7 0.36 0.93 17.09
CA ASN A 7 1.38 0.06 17.69
C ASN A 7 1.01 -1.42 17.60
N ASP A 8 -0.28 -1.76 17.69
CA ASP A 8 -0.73 -3.13 17.47
C ASP A 8 -0.50 -3.54 16.02
N LEU A 9 -0.83 -2.67 15.06
CA LEU A 9 -0.61 -2.90 13.64
C LEU A 9 0.87 -3.01 13.30
N GLU A 10 1.75 -2.17 13.90
CA GLU A 10 3.21 -2.28 13.76
C GLU A 10 3.73 -3.63 14.29
N THR A 11 3.18 -4.08 15.40
CA THR A 11 3.51 -5.39 15.99
C THR A 11 3.08 -6.54 15.07
N ILE A 12 1.86 -6.46 14.52
CA ILE A 12 1.34 -7.45 13.57
C ILE A 12 2.19 -7.47 12.30
N GLY A 13 2.45 -6.30 11.69
CA GLY A 13 3.30 -6.18 10.52
C GLY A 13 4.70 -6.76 10.77
N GLY A 14 5.33 -6.43 11.90
CA GLY A 14 6.62 -6.98 12.30
C GLY A 14 6.62 -8.51 12.41
N ARG A 15 5.54 -9.12 12.94
CA ARG A 15 5.39 -10.59 13.01
C ARG A 15 5.22 -11.22 11.63
N VAL A 16 4.46 -10.58 10.73
CA VAL A 16 4.31 -11.04 9.34
C VAL A 16 5.66 -11.01 8.63
N ILE A 17 6.44 -9.92 8.75
CA ILE A 17 7.77 -9.82 8.15
C ILE A 17 8.74 -10.81 8.78
N ALA A 18 8.66 -11.05 10.09
CA ALA A 18 9.48 -12.08 10.74
C ALA A 18 9.16 -13.50 10.24
N ALA A 19 7.90 -13.81 9.95
CA ALA A 19 7.50 -15.06 9.33
C ALA A 19 7.97 -15.14 7.87
N TYR A 20 7.83 -14.08 7.09
CA TYR A 20 8.31 -13.98 5.71
C TYR A 20 9.82 -14.25 5.61
N LYS A 21 10.63 -13.70 6.52
CA LYS A 21 12.09 -13.92 6.59
C LYS A 21 12.49 -15.36 6.91
N ARG A 22 11.58 -16.19 7.42
CA ARG A 22 11.82 -17.60 7.69
C ARG A 22 11.55 -18.51 6.50
N LEU A 23 10.93 -17.99 5.43
CA LEU A 23 10.72 -18.78 4.22
C LEU A 23 12.07 -19.23 3.64
N PRO A 24 12.19 -20.47 3.16
CA PRO A 24 13.47 -21.03 2.70
C PRO A 24 14.19 -20.17 1.66
N ALA A 25 13.44 -19.55 0.75
CA ALA A 25 13.98 -18.69 -0.31
C ALA A 25 14.53 -17.35 0.20
N ILE A 26 14.14 -16.91 1.40
CA ILE A 26 14.52 -15.61 2.00
C ILE A 26 15.48 -15.80 3.16
N SER A 27 15.41 -16.95 3.84
CA SER A 27 16.16 -17.21 5.06
C SER A 27 17.68 -17.03 4.89
N GLY A 28 18.29 -16.36 5.84
CA GLY A 28 19.74 -16.06 5.83
C GLY A 28 20.14 -14.88 4.95
N GLN A 29 19.21 -14.27 4.22
CA GLN A 29 19.48 -13.10 3.39
C GLN A 29 19.10 -11.80 4.11
N ALA A 30 19.84 -10.72 3.79
CA ALA A 30 19.47 -9.39 4.24
C ALA A 30 18.27 -8.91 3.44
N LEU A 31 17.15 -8.66 4.12
CA LEU A 31 15.93 -8.18 3.47
C LEU A 31 16.10 -6.69 3.12
N GLU A 32 16.16 -6.36 1.84
CA GLU A 32 16.23 -4.98 1.33
C GLU A 32 14.86 -4.43 0.91
N ARG A 33 13.97 -5.30 0.45
CA ARG A 33 12.59 -4.98 0.06
C ARG A 33 11.71 -6.22 0.24
N VAL A 34 10.42 -6.01 0.36
CA VAL A 34 9.42 -7.09 0.37
C VAL A 34 8.96 -7.33 -1.07
N ASP A 35 9.02 -8.58 -1.51
CA ASP A 35 8.28 -9.04 -2.68
C ASP A 35 6.87 -9.43 -2.21
N ILE A 36 5.91 -8.56 -2.51
CA ILE A 36 4.54 -8.73 -2.01
C ILE A 36 3.83 -9.92 -2.65
N ASP A 37 4.15 -10.26 -3.90
CA ASP A 37 3.57 -11.41 -4.58
C ASP A 37 4.06 -12.70 -3.93
N PHE A 38 5.37 -12.79 -3.70
CA PHE A 38 5.96 -13.93 -3.01
C PHE A 38 5.44 -14.07 -1.58
N LEU A 39 5.25 -12.95 -0.86
CA LEU A 39 4.64 -12.97 0.47
C LEU A 39 3.20 -13.51 0.41
N CYS A 40 2.39 -13.04 -0.52
CA CYS A 40 1.01 -13.50 -0.67
C CYS A 40 0.94 -14.99 -1.00
N GLN A 41 1.77 -15.45 -1.94
CA GLN A 41 1.73 -16.83 -2.43
C GLN A 41 2.34 -17.80 -1.42
N GLU A 42 3.54 -17.55 -0.95
CA GLU A 42 4.31 -18.51 -0.16
C GLU A 42 4.03 -18.44 1.35
N LEU A 43 3.71 -17.25 1.87
CA LEU A 43 3.40 -17.12 3.30
C LEU A 43 1.91 -17.23 3.60
N LEU A 44 1.07 -16.59 2.78
CA LEU A 44 -0.37 -16.49 3.04
C LEU A 44 -1.18 -17.52 2.27
N GLY A 45 -0.61 -18.21 1.26
CA GLY A 45 -1.30 -19.16 0.40
C GLY A 45 -2.40 -18.52 -0.44
N LEU A 46 -2.24 -17.23 -0.78
CA LEU A 46 -3.18 -16.47 -1.60
C LEU A 46 -2.77 -16.51 -3.06
N ARG A 47 -3.76 -16.46 -3.96
CA ARG A 47 -3.54 -16.29 -5.39
C ARG A 47 -3.81 -14.85 -5.79
N ILE A 48 -3.06 -14.35 -6.77
CA ILE A 48 -3.24 -13.04 -7.36
C ILE A 48 -3.67 -13.23 -8.80
N ASP A 49 -4.80 -12.67 -9.16
CA ASP A 49 -5.34 -12.72 -10.52
C ASP A 49 -5.73 -11.31 -11.00
N TYR A 50 -5.99 -11.14 -12.29
CA TYR A 50 -6.18 -9.84 -12.92
C TYR A 50 -7.43 -9.84 -13.79
N ALA A 51 -8.30 -8.86 -13.53
CA ALA A 51 -9.51 -8.62 -14.31
C ALA A 51 -9.78 -7.12 -14.43
N ARG A 52 -10.66 -6.74 -15.35
CA ARG A 52 -11.21 -5.39 -15.40
C ARG A 52 -12.33 -5.30 -14.36
N LEU A 53 -12.09 -4.58 -13.26
CA LEU A 53 -12.96 -4.58 -12.07
C LEU A 53 -14.10 -3.56 -12.14
N SER A 54 -13.99 -2.55 -13.02
CA SER A 54 -15.03 -1.55 -13.19
C SER A 54 -14.90 -0.84 -14.54
N LEU A 55 -16.02 -0.30 -15.03
CA LEU A 55 -16.04 0.45 -16.30
C LEU A 55 -15.31 1.79 -16.20
N ASN A 56 -15.37 2.42 -15.04
CA ASN A 56 -14.76 3.74 -14.78
C ASN A 56 -13.32 3.67 -14.23
N GLY A 57 -12.76 2.45 -14.02
CA GLY A 57 -11.42 2.24 -13.47
C GLY A 57 -11.23 2.66 -12.00
N GLU A 58 -12.32 2.88 -11.26
CA GLU A 58 -12.25 3.27 -9.84
C GLU A 58 -11.92 2.10 -8.91
N LYS A 59 -12.44 0.90 -9.17
CA LYS A 59 -12.06 -0.30 -8.40
C LYS A 59 -10.70 -0.78 -8.88
N ILE A 60 -9.75 -0.94 -7.97
CA ILE A 60 -8.38 -1.35 -8.30
C ILE A 60 -7.95 -2.65 -7.64
N GLY A 61 -8.66 -3.09 -6.62
CA GLY A 61 -8.45 -4.36 -5.92
C GLY A 61 -9.77 -4.89 -5.37
N LEU A 62 -9.83 -6.19 -5.22
CA LEU A 62 -11.00 -6.88 -4.70
C LEU A 62 -10.57 -8.22 -4.10
N THR A 63 -11.10 -8.54 -2.92
CA THR A 63 -10.96 -9.85 -2.30
C THR A 63 -12.23 -10.25 -1.57
N SER A 64 -12.35 -11.53 -1.22
CA SER A 64 -13.51 -12.04 -0.51
C SER A 64 -13.12 -12.89 0.68
N SER A 65 -14.06 -13.02 1.59
CA SER A 65 -13.93 -13.88 2.77
C SER A 65 -14.51 -15.27 2.57
N CYS A 66 -15.19 -15.54 1.44
CA CYS A 66 -15.87 -16.79 1.13
C CYS A 66 -16.00 -16.97 -0.38
N ASP A 67 -16.55 -18.12 -0.79
CA ASP A 67 -16.90 -18.37 -2.19
C ASP A 67 -18.05 -17.43 -2.60
N ILE A 68 -17.79 -16.58 -3.61
CA ILE A 68 -18.77 -15.61 -4.11
C ILE A 68 -18.48 -15.21 -5.55
N GLY A 69 -19.51 -15.04 -6.36
CA GLY A 69 -19.41 -14.43 -7.68
C GLY A 69 -19.33 -12.92 -7.59
N VAL A 70 -18.34 -12.33 -8.25
CA VAL A 70 -18.16 -10.88 -8.36
C VAL A 70 -18.20 -10.46 -9.82
N GLU A 71 -18.76 -9.28 -10.04
CA GLU A 71 -18.87 -8.69 -11.37
C GLU A 71 -17.49 -8.23 -11.86
N VAL A 72 -17.15 -8.60 -13.09
CA VAL A 72 -15.97 -8.14 -13.83
C VAL A 72 -16.36 -7.82 -15.27
N PHE A 73 -15.51 -7.15 -16.00
CA PHE A 73 -15.75 -6.72 -17.37
C PHE A 73 -14.73 -7.31 -18.34
N PRO A 74 -15.08 -7.50 -19.63
CA PRO A 74 -14.13 -7.90 -20.66
C PRO A 74 -12.91 -6.97 -20.73
N LYS A 75 -11.78 -7.52 -21.15
CA LYS A 75 -10.55 -6.73 -21.36
C LYS A 75 -10.69 -5.68 -22.46
N ASP A 76 -11.62 -5.88 -23.41
CA ASP A 76 -11.94 -4.88 -24.41
C ASP A 76 -12.61 -3.65 -23.75
N PRO A 77 -11.99 -2.45 -23.81
CA PRO A 77 -12.54 -1.25 -23.21
C PRO A 77 -13.90 -0.82 -23.78
N SER A 78 -14.22 -1.21 -25.02
CA SER A 78 -15.49 -0.90 -25.68
C SER A 78 -16.65 -1.76 -25.19
N SER A 79 -16.35 -2.91 -24.59
CA SER A 79 -17.38 -3.81 -24.05
C SER A 79 -17.81 -3.38 -22.66
N THR A 80 -19.12 -3.32 -22.47
CA THR A 80 -19.79 -3.07 -21.18
C THR A 80 -20.49 -4.32 -20.65
N GLU A 81 -20.29 -5.49 -21.31
CA GLU A 81 -20.90 -6.74 -20.91
C GLU A 81 -20.38 -7.17 -19.54
N GLU A 82 -21.30 -7.47 -18.63
CA GLU A 82 -20.98 -7.99 -17.30
C GLU A 82 -20.62 -9.47 -17.39
N GLN A 83 -19.54 -9.84 -16.73
CA GLN A 83 -19.11 -11.21 -16.55
C GLN A 83 -18.93 -11.48 -15.05
N TYR A 84 -19.03 -12.75 -14.65
CA TYR A 84 -18.84 -13.12 -13.25
C TYR A 84 -17.55 -13.89 -13.06
N TYR A 85 -16.74 -13.44 -12.11
CA TYR A 85 -15.56 -14.14 -11.62
C TYR A 85 -15.88 -14.80 -10.27
N MET A 86 -15.63 -16.10 -10.14
CA MET A 86 -15.86 -16.83 -8.89
C MET A 86 -14.62 -16.72 -7.99
N LEU A 87 -14.74 -15.95 -6.93
CA LEU A 87 -13.75 -15.89 -5.86
C LEU A 87 -13.95 -17.09 -4.91
N ASP A 88 -12.83 -17.58 -4.38
CA ASP A 88 -12.78 -18.76 -3.50
C ASP A 88 -12.32 -18.43 -2.06
N GLY A 89 -12.37 -17.18 -1.69
CA GLY A 89 -11.88 -16.71 -0.38
C GLY A 89 -10.37 -16.76 -0.21
N LYS A 90 -9.60 -17.08 -1.28
CA LYS A 90 -8.13 -17.12 -1.31
C LYS A 90 -7.53 -16.41 -2.52
N THR A 91 -8.35 -15.83 -3.37
CA THR A 91 -7.91 -15.09 -4.55
C THR A 91 -8.05 -13.60 -4.31
N ILE A 92 -6.97 -12.86 -4.57
CA ILE A 92 -6.93 -11.40 -4.68
C ILE A 92 -7.08 -11.06 -6.15
N LEU A 93 -8.06 -10.25 -6.50
CA LEU A 93 -8.32 -9.81 -7.86
C LEU A 93 -7.88 -8.35 -8.01
N ILE A 94 -6.98 -8.09 -8.95
CA ILE A 94 -6.36 -6.78 -9.18
C ILE A 94 -6.82 -6.22 -10.52
N GLU A 95 -7.05 -4.91 -10.61
CA GLU A 95 -7.36 -4.21 -11.86
C GLU A 95 -6.26 -4.46 -12.90
N SER A 96 -6.67 -4.98 -14.05
CA SER A 96 -5.76 -5.36 -15.14
C SER A 96 -4.91 -4.19 -15.68
N ASP A 97 -5.42 -2.97 -15.60
CA ASP A 97 -4.70 -1.76 -16.01
C ASP A 97 -3.45 -1.48 -15.17
N LEU A 98 -3.37 -2.05 -13.96
CA LEU A 98 -2.16 -1.94 -13.11
C LEU A 98 -1.00 -2.83 -13.58
N MET A 99 -1.22 -3.69 -14.58
CA MET A 99 -0.20 -4.53 -15.20
C MET A 99 0.28 -4.00 -16.56
N LYS A 100 -0.33 -2.95 -17.09
CA LYS A 100 0.08 -2.35 -18.38
C LYS A 100 1.48 -1.76 -18.28
N GLU A 101 2.18 -1.75 -19.40
CA GLU A 101 3.47 -1.07 -19.50
C GLU A 101 3.35 0.41 -19.09
N GLY A 102 4.28 0.88 -18.24
CA GLY A 102 4.22 2.23 -17.67
C GLY A 102 3.24 2.43 -16.51
N ALA A 103 2.51 1.39 -16.10
CA ALA A 103 1.64 1.47 -14.93
C ALA A 103 2.44 1.74 -13.63
N ASN A 104 1.79 2.31 -12.65
CA ASN A 104 2.40 2.60 -11.37
C ASN A 104 2.53 1.33 -10.52
N ILE A 105 3.70 0.69 -10.58
CA ILE A 105 4.01 -0.54 -9.82
C ILE A 105 3.81 -0.35 -8.32
N GLY A 106 4.10 0.82 -7.77
CA GLY A 106 3.88 1.11 -6.35
C GLY A 106 2.41 1.08 -5.97
N ARG A 107 1.51 1.51 -6.86
CA ARG A 107 0.06 1.39 -6.65
C ARG A 107 -0.37 -0.07 -6.70
N ARG A 108 0.10 -0.81 -7.70
CA ARG A 108 -0.21 -2.24 -7.83
C ARG A 108 0.21 -3.01 -6.58
N ASN A 109 1.45 -2.85 -6.13
CA ASN A 109 1.97 -3.53 -4.95
C ASN A 109 1.23 -3.14 -3.67
N TYR A 110 0.89 -1.84 -3.53
CA TYR A 110 0.08 -1.39 -2.40
C TYR A 110 -1.32 -2.02 -2.42
N THR A 111 -1.96 -2.12 -3.59
CA THR A 111 -3.28 -2.77 -3.71
C THR A 111 -3.20 -4.25 -3.32
N VAL A 112 -2.19 -5.00 -3.79
CA VAL A 112 -1.99 -6.40 -3.38
C VAL A 112 -1.78 -6.51 -1.88
N SER A 113 -0.93 -5.64 -1.31
CA SER A 113 -0.70 -5.60 0.14
C SER A 113 -1.97 -5.28 0.92
N HIS A 114 -2.78 -4.33 0.44
CA HIS A 114 -4.07 -3.96 1.03
C HIS A 114 -5.03 -5.15 1.08
N GLU A 115 -5.27 -5.79 -0.07
CA GLU A 115 -6.17 -6.94 -0.14
C GLU A 115 -5.66 -8.12 0.72
N SER A 116 -4.35 -8.33 0.78
CA SER A 116 -3.77 -9.37 1.65
C SER A 116 -3.97 -9.08 3.14
N CYS A 117 -4.04 -7.80 3.54
CA CYS A 117 -4.27 -7.41 4.93
C CYS A 117 -5.67 -7.75 5.43
N HIS A 118 -6.69 -7.73 4.57
CA HIS A 118 -8.00 -8.26 4.93
C HIS A 118 -7.92 -9.74 5.33
N HIS A 119 -7.15 -10.55 4.59
CA HIS A 119 -6.93 -11.96 4.94
C HIS A 119 -6.10 -12.11 6.23
N ILE A 120 -5.07 -11.30 6.44
CA ILE A 120 -4.25 -11.34 7.66
C ILE A 120 -5.11 -11.02 8.88
N LEU A 121 -5.90 -9.94 8.84
CA LEU A 121 -6.75 -9.54 9.98
C LEU A 121 -7.83 -10.58 10.24
N LYS A 122 -8.46 -11.13 9.19
CA LYS A 122 -9.42 -12.22 9.32
C LYS A 122 -8.80 -13.48 9.94
N MET A 123 -7.59 -13.85 9.53
CA MET A 123 -6.88 -15.03 10.07
C MET A 123 -6.55 -14.84 11.56
N LEU A 124 -6.10 -13.65 11.95
CA LEU A 124 -5.72 -13.34 13.32
C LEU A 124 -6.93 -13.10 14.24
N PHE A 125 -8.00 -12.54 13.70
CA PHE A 125 -9.19 -12.12 14.46
C PHE A 125 -10.48 -12.52 13.73
N PRO A 126 -10.73 -13.84 13.55
CA PRO A 126 -11.85 -14.32 12.74
C PRO A 126 -13.23 -13.90 13.27
N HIS A 127 -13.35 -13.68 14.58
CA HIS A 127 -14.60 -13.20 15.20
C HIS A 127 -14.85 -11.70 14.97
N ASP A 128 -13.82 -10.92 14.65
CA ASP A 128 -13.92 -9.47 14.47
C ASP A 128 -13.95 -9.05 13.00
N TYR A 129 -13.26 -9.81 12.12
CA TYR A 129 -13.09 -9.49 10.70
C TYR A 129 -13.68 -10.55 9.75
N GLY A 130 -14.41 -11.52 10.29
CA GLY A 130 -15.14 -12.51 9.48
C GLY A 130 -16.47 -11.96 8.97
N VAL A 131 -17.09 -12.65 7.99
CA VAL A 131 -18.39 -12.30 7.39
C VAL A 131 -19.48 -12.05 8.44
N GLN A 132 -19.49 -12.82 9.53
CA GLN A 132 -20.48 -12.68 10.59
C GLN A 132 -20.34 -11.38 11.38
N ALA A 133 -19.14 -10.81 11.47
CA ALA A 133 -18.86 -9.60 12.25
C ALA A 133 -19.00 -8.32 11.43
N SER A 134 -18.47 -8.32 10.19
CA SER A 134 -18.48 -7.15 9.32
C SER A 134 -19.74 -7.03 8.45
N GLY A 135 -20.45 -8.14 8.27
CA GLY A 135 -21.57 -8.24 7.31
C GLY A 135 -21.11 -8.13 5.85
N ARG A 136 -19.80 -8.03 5.59
CA ARG A 136 -19.21 -7.89 4.25
C ARG A 136 -18.56 -9.20 3.84
N SER A 137 -18.97 -9.73 2.71
CA SER A 137 -18.33 -10.92 2.09
C SER A 137 -17.23 -10.51 1.10
N VAL A 138 -17.27 -9.28 0.60
CA VAL A 138 -16.37 -8.73 -0.42
C VAL A 138 -15.79 -7.41 0.07
N HIS A 139 -14.49 -7.27 -0.07
CA HIS A 139 -13.75 -6.03 0.18
C HIS A 139 -13.28 -5.46 -1.16
N CYS A 140 -13.34 -4.15 -1.31
CA CYS A 140 -12.96 -3.46 -2.55
C CYS A 140 -12.03 -2.29 -2.23
N CYS A 141 -10.87 -2.26 -2.87
CA CYS A 141 -9.97 -1.13 -2.88
C CYS A 141 -10.29 -0.18 -4.04
N TYR A 142 -10.35 1.10 -3.79
CA TYR A 142 -10.67 2.13 -4.77
C TYR A 142 -9.48 3.03 -5.07
N ARG A 143 -9.42 3.55 -6.31
CA ARG A 143 -8.36 4.45 -6.77
C ARG A 143 -8.33 5.77 -5.99
N SER A 144 -9.50 6.34 -5.73
CA SER A 144 -9.67 7.51 -4.88
C SER A 144 -10.18 7.05 -3.53
N ASN A 145 -9.26 6.94 -2.57
CA ASN A 145 -9.64 6.64 -1.20
C ASN A 145 -10.30 7.88 -0.59
N ARG A 146 -11.61 7.98 -0.73
CA ARG A 146 -12.41 8.93 0.05
C ARG A 146 -12.62 8.27 1.40
N GLY A 147 -11.78 8.63 2.36
CA GLY A 147 -11.87 8.13 3.74
C GLY A 147 -13.30 8.27 4.26
N ASN A 148 -14.06 7.21 4.15
CA ASN A 148 -15.46 7.15 4.62
C ASN A 148 -15.54 6.96 6.13
N GLY A 149 -14.46 7.19 6.88
CA GLY A 149 -14.43 6.95 8.32
C GLY A 149 -14.53 5.46 8.67
N ASP A 150 -14.33 4.57 7.70
CA ASP A 150 -14.33 3.13 7.93
C ASP A 150 -13.05 2.74 8.65
N TRP A 151 -13.24 2.35 9.90
CA TRP A 151 -12.15 2.00 10.80
C TRP A 151 -11.41 0.72 10.37
N GLU A 152 -12.12 -0.21 9.77
CA GLU A 152 -11.53 -1.44 9.21
C GLU A 152 -10.57 -1.11 8.08
N GLU A 153 -11.01 -0.29 7.12
CA GLU A 153 -10.19 0.14 5.99
C GLU A 153 -8.94 0.90 6.45
N TRP A 154 -9.06 1.79 7.45
CA TRP A 154 -7.91 2.48 8.02
C TRP A 154 -6.87 1.52 8.60
N GLN A 155 -7.31 0.46 9.30
CA GLN A 155 -6.41 -0.56 9.87
C GLN A 155 -5.73 -1.37 8.75
N VAL A 156 -6.48 -1.77 7.75
CA VAL A 156 -5.97 -2.49 6.57
C VAL A 156 -4.94 -1.64 5.82
N GLU A 157 -5.25 -0.39 5.51
CA GLU A 157 -4.35 0.56 4.84
C GLU A 157 -3.05 0.77 5.62
N THR A 158 -3.19 0.95 6.93
CA THR A 158 -2.06 1.16 7.82
C THR A 158 -1.16 -0.07 7.85
N LEU A 159 -1.73 -1.26 8.01
CA LEU A 159 -0.99 -2.52 8.01
C LEU A 159 -0.34 -2.81 6.66
N ALA A 160 -1.03 -2.54 5.55
CA ALA A 160 -0.50 -2.70 4.20
C ALA A 160 0.78 -1.87 3.97
N ALA A 161 0.77 -0.61 4.40
CA ALA A 161 1.96 0.24 4.32
C ALA A 161 3.12 -0.27 5.20
N MET A 162 2.83 -0.83 6.37
CA MET A 162 3.84 -1.40 7.28
C MET A 162 4.46 -2.68 6.74
N ILE A 163 3.67 -3.54 6.07
CA ILE A 163 4.15 -4.78 5.44
C ILE A 163 4.98 -4.45 4.19
N LEU A 164 4.52 -3.53 3.34
CA LEU A 164 5.23 -3.17 2.11
C LEU A 164 6.53 -2.41 2.39
N LEU A 165 6.56 -1.61 3.47
CA LEU A 165 7.67 -0.73 3.84
C LEU A 165 8.12 -0.98 5.30
N PRO A 166 8.66 -2.18 5.61
CA PRO A 166 9.14 -2.48 6.96
C PRO A 166 10.30 -1.53 7.34
N PRO A 167 10.44 -1.13 8.61
CA PRO A 167 11.47 -0.19 9.03
C PRO A 167 12.89 -0.59 8.60
N GLU A 168 13.24 -1.87 8.76
CA GLU A 168 14.56 -2.39 8.38
C GLU A 168 14.85 -2.27 6.88
N CYS A 169 13.84 -2.50 6.02
CA CYS A 169 13.99 -2.36 4.57
C CYS A 169 14.15 -0.89 4.18
N VAL A 170 13.39 0.01 4.82
CA VAL A 170 13.51 1.46 4.57
C VAL A 170 14.90 1.96 4.94
N VAL A 171 15.40 1.60 6.13
CA VAL A 171 16.75 2.01 6.60
C VAL A 171 17.84 1.48 5.67
N ARG A 172 17.82 0.19 5.31
CA ARG A 172 18.81 -0.40 4.39
C ARG A 172 18.75 0.24 3.00
N SER A 173 17.55 0.52 2.51
CA SER A 173 17.40 1.20 1.22
C SER A 173 17.93 2.64 1.27
N MET A 174 17.75 3.37 2.39
CA MET A 174 18.36 4.68 2.56
C MET A 174 19.90 4.63 2.48
N GLU A 175 20.52 3.65 3.14
CA GLU A 175 21.97 3.41 3.07
C GLU A 175 22.40 3.09 1.64
N ARG A 176 21.71 2.16 0.97
CA ARG A 176 21.97 1.76 -0.42
C ARG A 176 21.94 2.92 -1.40
N PHE A 177 20.99 3.83 -1.25
CA PHE A 177 20.83 4.99 -2.14
C PHE A 177 21.58 6.25 -1.65
N GLY A 178 22.38 6.15 -0.57
CA GLY A 178 23.18 7.25 -0.07
C GLY A 178 22.37 8.43 0.44
N LEU A 179 21.24 8.14 1.12
CA LEU A 179 20.36 9.14 1.76
C LEU A 179 20.73 9.39 3.24
N GLY A 180 21.78 8.70 3.74
CA GLY A 180 22.21 8.78 5.14
C GLY A 180 21.21 8.15 6.11
N THR A 181 21.37 8.46 7.39
CA THR A 181 20.50 7.92 8.46
C THR A 181 19.19 8.69 8.61
N GLN A 182 19.15 9.92 8.12
CA GLN A 182 17.96 10.78 8.15
C GLN A 182 18.02 11.84 7.05
N MET A 183 16.97 11.97 6.28
CA MET A 183 16.80 13.08 5.33
C MET A 183 16.25 14.31 6.03
N ARG A 184 16.87 15.48 5.78
CA ARG A 184 16.38 16.76 6.31
C ARG A 184 15.19 17.30 5.53
N LEU A 185 15.24 17.17 4.21
CA LEU A 185 14.27 17.77 3.31
C LEU A 185 14.02 16.86 2.11
N LEU A 186 12.76 16.56 1.84
CA LEU A 186 12.33 15.94 0.59
C LEU A 186 11.66 17.02 -0.28
N ASN A 187 12.41 17.55 -1.24
CA ASN A 187 11.94 18.62 -2.10
C ASN A 187 12.60 18.54 -3.47
N ARG A 188 11.79 18.49 -4.54
CA ARG A 188 12.30 18.34 -5.92
C ARG A 188 13.00 19.58 -6.47
N VAL A 189 12.73 20.76 -5.90
CA VAL A 189 13.27 22.06 -6.35
C VAL A 189 14.51 22.44 -5.54
N PHE A 190 14.42 22.39 -4.21
CA PHE A 190 15.48 22.87 -3.32
C PHE A 190 16.46 21.79 -2.87
N ALA A 191 16.14 20.50 -3.08
CA ALA A 191 17.03 19.37 -2.82
C ALA A 191 16.99 18.34 -3.96
N PRO A 192 17.27 18.73 -5.23
CA PRO A 192 17.05 17.87 -6.40
C PRO A 192 17.92 16.61 -6.41
N ALA A 193 19.12 16.65 -5.84
CA ALA A 193 20.02 15.50 -5.78
C ALA A 193 19.47 14.40 -4.84
N ASP A 194 19.04 14.78 -3.65
CA ASP A 194 18.44 13.83 -2.70
C ASP A 194 17.05 13.37 -3.17
N TYR A 195 16.29 14.24 -3.83
CA TYR A 195 15.04 13.86 -4.46
C TYR A 195 15.20 12.75 -5.51
N LYS A 196 16.23 12.83 -6.39
CA LYS A 196 16.51 11.78 -7.38
C LYS A 196 16.87 10.45 -6.71
N LYS A 197 17.68 10.47 -5.64
CA LYS A 197 18.01 9.27 -4.87
C LYS A 197 16.75 8.66 -4.22
N PHE A 198 15.92 9.50 -3.61
CA PHE A 198 14.64 9.09 -3.03
C PHE A 198 13.69 8.48 -4.09
N GLU A 199 13.61 9.07 -5.27
CA GLU A 199 12.80 8.55 -6.38
C GLU A 199 13.30 7.17 -6.84
N ALA A 200 14.61 6.99 -6.96
CA ALA A 200 15.22 5.69 -7.26
C ALA A 200 14.96 4.66 -6.15
N MET A 201 15.04 5.08 -4.89
CA MET A 201 14.71 4.24 -3.73
C MET A 201 13.23 3.81 -3.75
N ALA A 202 12.30 4.72 -4.02
CA ALA A 202 10.87 4.40 -4.11
C ALA A 202 10.59 3.37 -5.21
N SER A 203 11.20 3.55 -6.37
CA SER A 203 11.12 2.61 -7.50
C SER A 203 11.68 1.24 -7.12
N PHE A 204 12.87 1.20 -6.50
CA PHE A 204 13.51 -0.05 -6.05
C PHE A 204 12.64 -0.80 -5.04
N MET A 205 12.05 -0.10 -4.08
CA MET A 205 11.16 -0.70 -3.07
C MET A 205 9.79 -1.08 -3.63
N GLY A 206 9.49 -0.75 -4.88
CA GLY A 206 8.18 -0.99 -5.49
C GLY A 206 7.05 -0.24 -4.78
N ALA A 207 7.33 0.97 -4.29
CA ALA A 207 6.38 1.81 -3.58
C ALA A 207 6.15 3.15 -4.30
N SER A 208 5.01 3.79 -4.06
CA SER A 208 4.80 5.14 -4.53
C SER A 208 5.66 6.14 -3.72
N LYS A 209 6.08 7.25 -4.35
CA LYS A 209 6.80 8.33 -3.67
C LYS A 209 6.04 8.86 -2.46
N THR A 210 4.73 8.99 -2.57
CA THR A 210 3.87 9.44 -1.47
C THR A 210 3.86 8.45 -0.31
N ALA A 211 3.63 7.14 -0.58
CA ALA A 211 3.62 6.12 0.47
C ALA A 211 4.97 6.04 1.20
N LEU A 212 6.08 6.05 0.44
CA LEU A 212 7.42 6.01 1.04
C LEU A 212 7.70 7.28 1.87
N SER A 213 7.35 8.47 1.38
CA SER A 213 7.58 9.73 2.12
C SER A 213 6.79 9.78 3.44
N ILE A 214 5.54 9.32 3.42
CA ILE A 214 4.71 9.21 4.64
C ILE A 214 5.36 8.22 5.62
N ARG A 215 5.77 7.05 5.13
CA ARG A 215 6.40 6.03 5.98
C ARG A 215 7.71 6.52 6.58
N MET A 216 8.57 7.17 5.82
CA MET A 216 9.83 7.75 6.32
C MET A 216 9.56 8.84 7.38
N THR A 217 8.54 9.66 7.21
CA THR A 217 8.13 10.65 8.22
C THR A 217 7.67 9.97 9.51
N GLN A 218 6.84 8.93 9.40
CA GLN A 218 6.37 8.14 10.55
C GLN A 218 7.49 7.46 11.32
N LEU A 219 8.54 7.02 10.62
CA LEU A 219 9.73 6.41 11.20
C LEU A 219 10.76 7.42 11.72
N GLY A 220 10.51 8.74 11.59
CA GLY A 220 11.46 9.79 11.98
C GLY A 220 12.68 9.88 11.06
N LEU A 221 12.65 9.25 9.90
CA LEU A 221 13.72 9.20 8.90
C LEU A 221 13.67 10.39 7.91
N LEU A 222 12.56 11.12 7.88
CA LEU A 222 12.35 12.32 7.08
C LEU A 222 11.83 13.45 7.97
N LYS A 223 12.56 14.59 8.05
CA LYS A 223 12.17 15.73 8.90
C LYS A 223 11.13 16.63 8.24
N ARG A 224 11.34 16.98 6.97
CA ARG A 224 10.45 17.87 6.23
C ARG A 224 10.07 17.23 4.89
N ASN A 225 8.78 17.10 4.68
CA ASN A 225 8.20 16.50 3.47
C ASN A 225 7.46 17.56 2.66
N ASP A 226 8.13 18.10 1.65
CA ASP A 226 7.55 19.09 0.72
C ASP A 226 7.22 18.46 -0.65
N LEU A 227 6.94 17.15 -0.69
CA LEU A 227 6.64 16.43 -1.93
C LEU A 227 5.41 16.99 -2.66
N SER A 228 4.37 17.36 -1.92
CA SER A 228 3.13 17.92 -2.45
C SER A 228 3.21 19.41 -2.76
N ASP A 229 4.05 20.15 -2.02
CA ASP A 229 4.23 21.60 -2.19
C ASP A 229 5.71 21.99 -2.17
N PRO A 230 6.41 21.82 -3.29
CA PRO A 230 7.85 22.05 -3.35
C PRO A 230 8.27 23.51 -3.16
N TYR A 231 7.35 24.46 -3.23
CA TYR A 231 7.61 25.90 -3.03
C TYR A 231 7.24 26.41 -1.64
N SER A 232 6.84 25.53 -0.71
CA SER A 232 6.47 25.88 0.66
C SER A 232 7.58 26.67 1.40
N LEU A 233 8.86 26.49 1.02
CA LEU A 233 10.00 27.20 1.61
C LEU A 233 10.08 28.70 1.27
N VAL A 234 9.44 29.13 0.20
CA VAL A 234 9.46 30.52 -0.28
C VAL A 234 8.11 31.22 -0.17
N ARG A 235 7.13 30.60 0.47
CA ARG A 235 5.89 31.31 0.82
C ARG A 235 6.20 32.34 1.89
N VAL A 236 5.87 33.58 1.59
CA VAL A 236 5.78 34.64 2.57
C VAL A 236 4.36 34.59 3.14
N ASP A 237 4.23 34.26 4.43
CA ASP A 237 2.96 34.48 5.11
C ASP A 237 2.72 35.99 5.12
N MET A 238 1.78 36.48 4.32
CA MET A 238 1.28 37.83 4.39
C MET A 238 0.47 37.90 5.68
N ASP A 239 0.99 38.57 6.68
CA ASP A 239 0.28 38.85 7.93
C ASP A 239 -1.04 39.53 7.62
N GLU A 240 -2.09 39.24 8.40
CA GLU A 240 -3.45 39.80 8.17
C GLU A 240 -3.50 41.33 8.18
N GLU A 241 -2.47 42.02 8.70
CA GLU A 241 -2.33 43.46 8.73
C GLU A 241 -2.10 44.09 7.34
N ASP A 242 -1.55 43.35 6.36
CA ASP A 242 -1.33 43.86 4.98
C ASP A 242 -2.57 43.73 4.07
N ARG A 243 -3.71 43.28 4.59
CA ARG A 243 -4.99 43.19 3.85
C ARG A 243 -5.87 44.42 3.96
N ILE A 244 -5.41 45.49 4.64
CA ILE A 244 -6.16 46.75 4.83
C ILE A 244 -5.36 47.90 4.21
N LEU A 245 -5.16 47.86 2.88
CA LEU A 245 -4.82 49.03 2.08
C LEU A 245 -5.54 48.96 0.74
#